data_07d3977afc4554d8af43cc26bcb058a1
#
_entry.id   07d3977afc4554d8af43cc26bcb058a1
#
_cell.length_a   1.000
_cell.length_b   1.000
_cell.length_c   1.000
_cell.angle_alpha   90.00
_cell.angle_beta   90.00
_cell.angle_gamma   90.00
#
_symmetry.space_group_name_H-M   'P 1'
#
loop_
_entity.id
_entity.type
_entity.pdbx_description
1 polymer ?
#
loop_
_entity_poly.entity_id
_entity_poly.type
_entity_poly.pdbx_seq_one_letter_code
_entity_poly.pdbx_strand_id
1 'polypeptide(L)'
;MLHIKIVAVGTLRDEWQRLGCEEYKKRMGAFCRLQIIEVPETKLPKNAGAAQIAAALQAEGRRITEQAKGSGLVALCIEGEAVDSQELSQKIQRFASNGTGSLAFCIGSSHGLSDEVKNAAVWKLSMSKLTFPHQLARLMLCEQLYRALSITAGTPYHK
;
A
#
# COMPACT_ATOMS: atom_id res chain seq x y z
N MET A 1 -19.79 2.79 0.21
CA MET A 1 -18.61 3.06 1.06
C MET A 1 -17.36 2.52 0.36
N LEU A 2 -16.32 3.31 0.30
CA LEU A 2 -15.06 2.93 -0.33
C LEU A 2 -14.40 1.79 0.47
N HIS A 3 -13.92 0.79 -0.24
CA HIS A 3 -13.12 -0.30 0.35
C HIS A 3 -11.65 -0.06 0.04
N ILE A 4 -10.81 -0.11 1.05
CA ILE A 4 -9.37 -0.01 0.90
C ILE A 4 -8.73 -1.27 1.48
N LYS A 5 -7.87 -1.91 0.69
CA LYS A 5 -6.97 -2.96 1.13
C LYS A 5 -5.55 -2.41 1.18
N ILE A 6 -4.80 -2.78 2.20
CA ILE A 6 -3.34 -2.68 2.19
C ILE A 6 -2.84 -4.12 2.15
N VAL A 7 -2.21 -4.49 1.05
CA VAL A 7 -1.63 -5.83 0.88
C VAL A 7 -0.12 -5.70 1.01
N ALA A 8 0.42 -6.22 2.10
CA ALA A 8 1.82 -6.04 2.45
C ALA A 8 2.55 -7.39 2.59
N VAL A 9 3.77 -7.44 2.08
CA VAL A 9 4.64 -8.62 2.24
C VAL A 9 5.28 -8.58 3.62
N GLY A 10 5.18 -9.68 4.36
CA GLY A 10 5.75 -9.83 5.69
C GLY A 10 4.85 -9.34 6.82
N THR A 11 5.35 -9.46 8.03
CA THR A 11 4.63 -9.12 9.27
C THR A 11 5.33 -7.96 9.99
N LEU A 12 4.55 -7.14 10.70
CA LEU A 12 5.10 -6.13 11.60
C LEU A 12 5.57 -6.82 12.88
N ARG A 13 6.86 -6.69 13.19
CA ARG A 13 7.45 -7.28 14.41
C ARG A 13 7.39 -6.34 15.59
N ASP A 14 7.51 -5.03 15.36
CA ASP A 14 7.54 -4.02 16.40
C ASP A 14 6.12 -3.63 16.81
N GLU A 15 5.84 -3.68 18.10
CA GLU A 15 4.52 -3.40 18.64
C GLU A 15 4.03 -1.99 18.33
N TRP A 16 4.92 -0.98 18.41
CA TRP A 16 4.56 0.41 18.13
C TRP A 16 4.08 0.61 16.69
N GLN A 17 4.63 -0.13 15.72
CA GLN A 17 4.19 -0.09 14.32
C GLN A 17 2.79 -0.71 14.18
N ARG A 18 2.56 -1.85 14.82
CA ARG A 18 1.23 -2.50 14.81
C ARG A 18 0.18 -1.60 15.44
N LEU A 19 0.47 -1.05 16.61
CA LEU A 19 -0.45 -0.15 17.32
C LEU A 19 -0.74 1.11 16.51
N GLY A 20 0.28 1.68 15.84
CA GLY A 20 0.10 2.82 14.94
C GLY A 20 -0.83 2.51 13.77
N CYS A 21 -0.65 1.38 13.11
CA CYS A 21 -1.53 0.94 12.02
C CYS A 21 -2.96 0.72 12.50
N GLU A 22 -3.15 0.07 13.65
CA GLU A 22 -4.48 -0.16 14.23
C GLU A 22 -5.18 1.16 14.61
N GLU A 23 -4.44 2.13 15.13
CA GLU A 23 -4.99 3.45 15.46
C GLU A 23 -5.52 4.15 14.21
N TYR A 24 -4.76 4.18 13.11
CA TYR A 24 -5.23 4.79 11.87
C TYR A 24 -6.36 4.01 11.23
N LYS A 25 -6.31 2.68 11.29
CA LYS A 25 -7.41 1.83 10.83
C LYS A 25 -8.71 2.16 11.56
N LYS A 26 -8.64 2.32 12.88
CA LYS A 26 -9.78 2.72 13.69
C LYS A 26 -10.33 4.09 13.27
N ARG A 27 -9.46 5.09 13.10
CA ARG A 27 -9.85 6.43 12.66
C ARG A 27 -10.47 6.43 11.26
N MET A 28 -9.96 5.61 10.36
CA MET A 28 -10.49 5.49 8.99
C MET A 28 -11.87 4.84 8.92
N GLY A 29 -12.31 4.16 9.98
CA GLY A 29 -13.60 3.48 10.01
C GLY A 29 -14.81 4.38 9.74
N ALA A 30 -14.66 5.69 9.95
CA ALA A 30 -15.69 6.67 9.62
C ALA A 30 -15.78 6.98 8.11
N PHE A 31 -14.72 6.70 7.34
CA PHE A 31 -14.60 7.10 5.93
C PHE A 31 -14.59 5.93 4.95
N CYS A 32 -14.02 4.81 5.36
CA CYS A 32 -13.87 3.65 4.49
C CYS A 32 -13.85 2.35 5.29
N ARG A 33 -13.97 1.23 4.57
CA ARG A 33 -13.68 -0.08 5.13
C ARG A 33 -12.25 -0.45 4.79
N LEU A 34 -11.35 -0.37 5.78
CA LEU A 34 -9.94 -0.75 5.62
C LEU A 34 -9.70 -2.19 6.05
N GLN A 35 -8.99 -2.92 5.20
CA GLN A 35 -8.47 -4.26 5.48
C GLN A 35 -6.97 -4.27 5.25
N ILE A 36 -6.20 -4.71 6.24
CA ILE A 36 -4.75 -4.92 6.13
C ILE A 36 -4.52 -6.43 6.00
N ILE A 37 -3.90 -6.83 4.90
CA ILE A 37 -3.65 -8.23 4.55
C ILE A 37 -2.15 -8.43 4.44
N GLU A 38 -1.61 -9.34 5.24
CA GLU A 38 -0.22 -9.72 5.18
C GLU A 38 -0.06 -10.98 4.32
N VAL A 39 0.88 -10.96 3.39
CA VAL A 39 1.25 -12.13 2.60
C VAL A 39 2.66 -12.59 2.98
N PRO A 40 2.93 -13.91 2.96
CA PRO A 40 4.24 -14.42 3.35
C PRO A 40 5.36 -13.87 2.47
N GLU A 41 6.47 -13.49 3.11
CA GLU A 41 7.72 -13.16 2.44
C GLU A 41 8.42 -14.45 1.99
N THR A 42 9.01 -14.43 0.79
CA THR A 42 9.85 -15.53 0.32
C THR A 42 11.25 -15.36 0.90
N LYS A 43 11.70 -16.33 1.70
CA LYS A 43 13.04 -16.32 2.30
C LYS A 43 14.11 -16.44 1.22
N LEU A 44 15.13 -15.57 1.31
CA LEU A 44 16.28 -15.57 0.44
C LEU A 44 17.57 -15.79 1.26
N PRO A 45 18.58 -16.48 0.70
CA PRO A 45 19.91 -16.53 1.31
C PRO A 45 20.53 -15.11 1.30
N LYS A 46 21.48 -14.86 2.22
CA LYS A 46 22.13 -13.54 2.36
C LYS A 46 22.81 -13.04 1.08
N ASN A 47 23.29 -13.97 0.25
CA ASN A 47 24.00 -13.69 -1.01
C ASN A 47 23.18 -14.08 -2.24
N ALA A 48 21.86 -13.94 -2.17
CA ALA A 48 20.97 -14.27 -3.28
C ALA A 48 21.34 -13.47 -4.54
N GLY A 49 21.44 -14.16 -5.67
CA GLY A 49 21.66 -13.55 -6.98
C GLY A 49 20.38 -12.94 -7.55
N ALA A 50 20.53 -12.19 -8.66
CA ALA A 50 19.44 -11.50 -9.30
C ALA A 50 18.27 -12.43 -9.70
N ALA A 51 18.60 -13.64 -10.21
CA ALA A 51 17.57 -14.61 -10.59
C ALA A 51 16.76 -15.14 -9.40
N GLN A 52 17.42 -15.35 -8.27
CA GLN A 52 16.75 -15.79 -7.03
C GLN A 52 15.83 -14.69 -6.47
N ILE A 53 16.30 -13.44 -6.49
CA ILE A 53 15.50 -12.29 -6.07
C ILE A 53 14.29 -12.14 -6.97
N ALA A 54 14.46 -12.22 -8.29
CA ALA A 54 13.36 -12.12 -9.24
C ALA A 54 12.31 -13.21 -9.02
N ALA A 55 12.74 -14.45 -8.78
CA ALA A 55 11.83 -15.57 -8.50
C ALA A 55 11.06 -15.36 -7.19
N ALA A 56 11.72 -14.85 -6.15
CA ALA A 56 11.09 -14.54 -4.87
C ALA A 56 10.03 -13.43 -5.04
N LEU A 57 10.36 -12.36 -5.74
CA LEU A 57 9.41 -11.27 -6.02
C LEU A 57 8.22 -11.74 -6.84
N GLN A 58 8.44 -12.65 -7.79
CA GLN A 58 7.37 -13.23 -8.59
C GLN A 58 6.42 -14.07 -7.73
N ALA A 59 6.95 -14.88 -6.82
CA ALA A 59 6.13 -15.65 -5.89
C ALA A 59 5.32 -14.76 -4.94
N GLU A 60 5.95 -13.73 -4.38
CA GLU A 60 5.27 -12.71 -3.56
C GLU A 60 4.20 -11.97 -4.36
N GLY A 61 4.52 -11.61 -5.60
CA GLY A 61 3.61 -10.93 -6.52
C GLY A 61 2.33 -11.71 -6.80
N ARG A 62 2.41 -13.01 -6.96
CA ARG A 62 1.22 -13.87 -7.12
C ARG A 62 0.33 -13.84 -5.88
N ARG A 63 0.91 -13.86 -4.69
CA ARG A 63 0.17 -13.75 -3.42
C ARG A 63 -0.51 -12.38 -3.30
N ILE A 64 0.19 -11.33 -3.70
CA ILE A 64 -0.34 -9.96 -3.70
C ILE A 64 -1.53 -9.85 -4.66
N THR A 65 -1.37 -10.26 -5.90
CA THR A 65 -2.44 -10.16 -6.92
C THR A 65 -3.66 -10.98 -6.56
N GLU A 66 -3.49 -12.12 -5.92
CA GLU A 66 -4.61 -12.93 -5.43
C GLU A 66 -5.42 -12.17 -4.37
N GLN A 67 -4.75 -11.51 -3.41
CA GLN A 67 -5.42 -10.73 -2.37
C GLN A 67 -6.02 -9.43 -2.91
N ALA A 68 -5.47 -8.88 -3.98
CA ALA A 68 -5.95 -7.67 -4.62
C ALA A 68 -7.12 -7.88 -5.58
N LYS A 69 -7.52 -9.12 -5.84
CA LYS A 69 -8.63 -9.43 -6.74
C LYS A 69 -9.88 -8.61 -6.42
N GLY A 70 -10.51 -8.08 -7.46
CA GLY A 70 -11.70 -7.25 -7.34
C GLY A 70 -11.42 -5.82 -6.91
N SER A 71 -10.15 -5.42 -6.81
CA SER A 71 -9.74 -4.06 -6.44
C SER A 71 -8.83 -3.47 -7.52
N GLY A 72 -8.84 -2.15 -7.67
CA GLY A 72 -7.82 -1.45 -8.44
C GLY A 72 -6.49 -1.53 -7.69
N LEU A 73 -5.49 -2.19 -8.29
CA LEU A 73 -4.18 -2.39 -7.67
C LEU A 73 -3.34 -1.12 -7.76
N VAL A 74 -2.89 -0.61 -6.62
CA VAL A 74 -1.98 0.53 -6.52
C VAL A 74 -0.62 0.00 -6.03
N ALA A 75 0.41 0.11 -6.86
CA ALA A 75 1.74 -0.34 -6.50
C ALA A 75 2.54 0.78 -5.84
N LEU A 76 2.98 0.59 -4.60
CA LEU A 76 3.92 1.49 -3.97
C LEU A 76 5.33 1.20 -4.47
N CYS A 77 5.93 2.16 -5.16
CA CYS A 77 7.29 2.04 -5.67
C CYS A 77 7.92 3.42 -5.83
N ILE A 78 9.25 3.49 -5.71
CA ILE A 78 9.99 4.76 -5.75
C ILE A 78 9.83 5.45 -7.12
N GLU A 79 9.78 4.66 -8.20
CA GLU A 79 9.62 5.13 -9.58
C GLU A 79 8.18 5.51 -9.95
N GLY A 80 7.25 5.41 -9.01
CA GLY A 80 5.86 5.80 -9.22
C GLY A 80 5.65 7.31 -9.29
N GLU A 81 4.40 7.70 -9.48
CA GLU A 81 4.00 9.10 -9.48
C GLU A 81 4.15 9.69 -8.06
N ALA A 82 4.93 10.75 -7.95
CA ALA A 82 5.06 11.51 -6.70
C ALA A 82 3.87 12.46 -6.57
N VAL A 83 3.21 12.43 -5.42
CA VAL A 83 2.03 13.26 -5.13
C VAL A 83 2.14 13.87 -3.74
N ASP A 84 1.50 15.01 -3.55
CA ASP A 84 1.27 15.53 -2.22
C ASP A 84 -0.02 14.92 -1.61
N SER A 85 -0.32 15.27 -0.36
CA SER A 85 -1.48 14.70 0.35
C SER A 85 -2.82 15.11 -0.26
N GLN A 86 -2.89 16.28 -0.87
CA GLN A 86 -4.09 16.76 -1.56
C GLN A 86 -4.31 16.01 -2.88
N GLU A 87 -3.26 15.83 -3.64
CA GLU A 87 -3.28 15.05 -4.88
C GLU A 87 -3.63 13.59 -4.60
N LEU A 88 -3.10 13.01 -3.52
CA LEU A 88 -3.48 11.67 -3.07
C LEU A 88 -4.99 11.58 -2.81
N SER A 89 -5.54 12.55 -2.07
CA SER A 89 -6.97 12.64 -1.80
C SER A 89 -7.81 12.71 -3.08
N GLN A 90 -7.44 13.59 -4.00
CA GLN A 90 -8.13 13.75 -5.28
C GLN A 90 -8.06 12.48 -6.14
N LYS A 91 -6.91 11.82 -6.16
CA LYS A 91 -6.71 10.60 -6.93
C LYS A 91 -7.59 9.46 -6.42
N ILE A 92 -7.63 9.26 -5.10
CA ILE A 92 -8.51 8.27 -4.46
C ILE A 92 -9.98 8.57 -4.80
N GLN A 93 -10.36 9.82 -4.72
CA GLN A 93 -11.73 10.27 -5.01
C GLN A 93 -12.11 10.02 -6.48
N ARG A 94 -11.20 10.26 -7.43
CA ARG A 94 -11.40 9.95 -8.84
C ARG A 94 -11.64 8.47 -9.09
N PHE A 95 -10.84 7.60 -8.47
CA PHE A 95 -11.06 6.16 -8.59
C PHE A 95 -12.43 5.75 -8.06
N ALA A 96 -12.80 6.25 -6.89
CA ALA A 96 -14.11 5.98 -6.29
C ALA A 96 -15.28 6.45 -7.19
N SER A 97 -15.15 7.64 -7.77
CA SER A 97 -16.17 8.23 -8.67
C SER A 97 -16.28 7.50 -10.01
N ASN A 98 -15.20 6.92 -10.49
CA ASN A 98 -15.17 6.17 -11.75
C ASN A 98 -15.62 4.70 -11.61
N GLY A 99 -16.28 4.37 -10.50
CA GLY A 99 -16.80 3.03 -10.26
C GLY A 99 -15.80 2.05 -9.66
N THR A 100 -14.57 2.47 -9.36
CA THR A 100 -13.61 1.65 -8.62
C THR A 100 -13.96 1.69 -7.14
N GLY A 101 -14.89 0.86 -6.71
CA GLY A 101 -15.36 0.81 -5.33
C GLY A 101 -14.34 0.23 -4.33
N SER A 102 -13.24 -0.32 -4.82
CA SER A 102 -12.19 -0.92 -4.00
C SER A 102 -10.80 -0.65 -4.58
N LEU A 103 -9.86 -0.23 -3.71
CA LEU A 103 -8.45 -0.04 -4.04
C LEU A 103 -7.58 -0.94 -3.15
N ALA A 104 -6.55 -1.55 -3.74
CA ALA A 104 -5.56 -2.36 -3.02
C ALA A 104 -4.18 -1.73 -3.16
N PHE A 105 -3.70 -1.11 -2.08
CA PHE A 105 -2.36 -0.55 -1.99
C PHE A 105 -1.38 -1.67 -1.64
N CYS A 106 -0.43 -1.93 -2.52
CA CYS A 106 0.49 -3.07 -2.40
C CYS A 106 1.88 -2.59 -2.00
N ILE A 107 2.40 -3.16 -0.92
CA ILE A 107 3.74 -2.89 -0.37
C ILE A 107 4.56 -4.16 -0.48
N GLY A 108 5.69 -4.09 -1.16
CA GLY A 108 6.61 -5.21 -1.33
C GLY A 108 7.50 -5.46 -0.12
N SER A 109 8.37 -6.46 -0.26
CA SER A 109 9.46 -6.75 0.67
C SER A 109 10.60 -5.72 0.52
N SER A 110 11.73 -5.99 1.18
CA SER A 110 12.93 -5.14 1.08
C SER A 110 13.48 -5.03 -0.35
N HIS A 111 13.15 -5.98 -1.22
CA HIS A 111 13.50 -5.93 -2.66
C HIS A 111 12.41 -5.30 -3.54
N GLY A 112 11.34 -4.79 -2.94
CA GLY A 112 10.24 -4.14 -3.64
C GLY A 112 9.19 -5.10 -4.19
N LEU A 113 8.55 -4.69 -5.26
CA LEU A 113 7.50 -5.43 -5.96
C LEU A 113 8.01 -6.00 -7.28
N SER A 114 7.44 -7.12 -7.72
CA SER A 114 7.74 -7.68 -9.06
C SER A 114 7.26 -6.74 -10.17
N ASP A 115 7.87 -6.85 -11.35
CA ASP A 115 7.44 -6.11 -12.54
C ASP A 115 6.00 -6.45 -12.93
N GLU A 116 5.57 -7.69 -12.73
CA GLU A 116 4.20 -8.13 -13.02
C GLU A 116 3.17 -7.40 -12.16
N VAL A 117 3.45 -7.22 -10.86
CA VAL A 117 2.57 -6.43 -9.97
C VAL A 117 2.53 -4.98 -10.43
N LYS A 118 3.68 -4.39 -10.73
CA LYS A 118 3.76 -3.00 -11.20
C LYS A 118 3.01 -2.81 -12.53
N ASN A 119 3.13 -3.75 -13.45
CA ASN A 119 2.46 -3.69 -14.74
C ASN A 119 0.94 -3.89 -14.65
N ALA A 120 0.48 -4.66 -13.68
CA ALA A 120 -0.94 -4.86 -13.40
C ALA A 120 -1.58 -3.70 -12.65
N ALA A 121 -0.79 -2.78 -12.10
CA ALA A 121 -1.29 -1.67 -11.32
C ALA A 121 -2.03 -0.64 -12.18
N VAL A 122 -3.19 -0.19 -11.69
CA VAL A 122 -3.91 0.95 -12.28
C VAL A 122 -3.22 2.27 -11.95
N TRP A 123 -2.37 2.25 -10.92
CA TRP A 123 -1.59 3.39 -10.48
C TRP A 123 -0.32 2.93 -9.77
N LYS A 124 0.80 3.52 -10.14
CA LYS A 124 2.07 3.39 -9.42
C LYS A 124 2.28 4.65 -8.61
N LEU A 125 2.34 4.49 -7.29
CA LEU A 125 2.43 5.59 -6.34
C LEU A 125 3.81 5.62 -5.69
N SER A 126 4.49 6.77 -5.73
CA SER A 126 5.69 7.04 -4.94
C SER A 126 5.33 7.91 -3.74
N MET A 127 5.57 7.42 -2.53
CA MET A 127 5.39 8.21 -1.32
C MET A 127 6.54 9.19 -1.10
N SER A 128 7.72 8.91 -1.64
CA SER A 128 8.92 9.74 -1.51
C SER A 128 10.02 9.22 -2.44
N LYS A 129 10.94 10.10 -2.79
CA LYS A 129 12.21 9.70 -3.45
C LYS A 129 13.16 9.03 -2.46
N LEU A 130 12.95 9.22 -1.16
CA LEU A 130 13.68 8.51 -0.11
C LEU A 130 13.17 7.07 0.01
N THR A 131 14.07 6.18 0.39
CA THR A 131 13.71 4.79 0.68
C THR A 131 13.41 4.64 2.17
N PHE A 132 12.29 4.00 2.48
CA PHE A 132 11.90 3.67 3.85
C PHE A 132 11.88 2.15 4.05
N PRO A 133 12.16 1.66 5.27
CA PRO A 133 11.86 0.28 5.61
C PRO A 133 10.40 -0.02 5.31
N HIS A 134 10.13 -1.19 4.73
CA HIS A 134 8.76 -1.52 4.28
C HIS A 134 7.74 -1.56 5.44
N GLN A 135 8.17 -1.88 6.66
CA GLN A 135 7.31 -1.83 7.84
C GLN A 135 6.91 -0.39 8.20
N LEU A 136 7.87 0.54 8.14
CA LEU A 136 7.60 1.96 8.38
C LEU A 136 6.74 2.55 7.26
N ALA A 137 6.99 2.17 6.01
CA ALA A 137 6.18 2.59 4.87
C ALA A 137 4.70 2.20 5.04
N ARG A 138 4.43 1.02 5.62
CA ARG A 138 3.06 0.59 5.93
C ARG A 138 2.36 1.54 6.90
N LEU A 139 3.03 1.92 7.98
CA LEU A 139 2.48 2.87 8.97
C LEU A 139 2.26 4.25 8.34
N MET A 140 3.24 4.73 7.57
CA MET A 140 3.14 6.01 6.87
C MET A 140 1.99 6.01 5.86
N LEU A 141 1.78 4.91 5.15
CA LEU A 141 0.66 4.77 4.23
C LEU A 141 -0.68 4.84 4.97
N CYS A 142 -0.80 4.15 6.11
CA CYS A 142 -2.01 4.22 6.93
C CYS A 142 -2.31 5.67 7.34
N GLU A 143 -1.31 6.41 7.78
CA GLU A 143 -1.45 7.83 8.13
C GLU A 143 -1.87 8.66 6.92
N GLN A 144 -1.21 8.49 5.77
CA GLN A 144 -1.51 9.26 4.57
C GLN A 144 -2.89 8.95 3.99
N LEU A 145 -3.34 7.71 4.06
CA LEU A 145 -4.70 7.34 3.66
C LEU A 145 -5.73 8.01 4.58
N TYR A 146 -5.50 7.98 5.88
CA TYR A 146 -6.38 8.70 6.81
C TYR A 146 -6.41 10.20 6.53
N ARG A 147 -5.25 10.82 6.30
CA ARG A 147 -5.14 12.23 5.93
C ARG A 147 -5.90 12.55 4.64
N ALA A 148 -5.71 11.75 3.60
CA ALA A 148 -6.38 11.93 2.31
C ALA A 148 -7.91 11.84 2.43
N LEU A 149 -8.41 10.86 3.18
CA LEU A 149 -9.85 10.70 3.43
C LEU A 149 -10.40 11.83 4.29
N SER A 150 -9.62 12.34 5.24
CA SER A 150 -9.98 13.50 6.05
C SER A 150 -10.11 14.76 5.21
N ILE A 151 -9.23 14.97 4.24
CA ILE A 151 -9.30 16.09 3.28
C ILE A 151 -10.61 15.98 2.48
N THR A 152 -10.91 14.82 1.92
CA THR A 152 -12.16 14.59 1.18
C THR A 152 -13.40 14.87 2.04
N ALA A 153 -13.37 14.49 3.32
CA ALA A 153 -14.49 14.69 4.24
C ALA A 153 -14.57 16.12 4.81
N GLY A 154 -13.59 16.98 4.54
CA GLY A 154 -13.53 18.35 5.05
C GLY A 154 -13.21 18.45 6.53
N THR A 155 -12.61 17.43 7.13
CA THR A 155 -12.22 17.46 8.54
C THR A 155 -10.85 18.15 8.73
N PRO A 156 -10.56 18.76 9.92
CA PRO A 156 -9.39 19.61 10.10
C PRO A 156 -8.06 18.88 10.34
N TYR A 157 -8.00 17.57 10.20
CA TYR A 157 -6.79 16.78 10.48
C TYR A 157 -5.57 17.20 9.65
N HIS A 158 -5.78 17.68 8.43
CA HIS A 158 -4.72 18.01 7.47
C HIS A 158 -4.04 19.37 7.70
N LYS A 159 -4.40 20.11 8.71
CA LYS A 159 -3.84 21.43 9.03
C LYS A 159 -2.46 21.33 9.66
#